data_30e7f45eb2667be561982990f14341a7
#
_entry.id   30e7f45eb2667be561982990f14341a7
#
_cell.length_a   1.000
_cell.length_b   1.000
_cell.length_c   1.000
_cell.angle_alpha   90.00
_cell.angle_beta   90.00
_cell.angle_gamma   90.00
#
_symmetry.space_group_name_H-M   'P 1'
#
loop_
_entity.id
_entity.type
_entity.pdbx_description
1 polymer ?
#
loop_
_entity_poly.entity_id
_entity_poly.type
_entity_poly.pdbx_seq_one_letter_code
_entity_poly.pdbx_strand_id
1 'polypeptide(L)'
;MPIVALYCVSGFEYCVFMYQCTRPARFRLPVIFCIIVACVGRPCRVRFRFKALRSSMPRLLSRIRAARARAAALLALAGCAILLGACTLPPPVDRTASHALDATQARATPLGQGVGELADTHPGLSGFHVLGDAQDAFAARMLLARAATRTLDVQYYIWRNDMTGTLLLQALHAAAERGVRMRLLLDDNGISGLDDALAALDAHPNAEVRLFNPFPTRSFKALGYLTDFSRLNRRMHNKSFTVDNQATIIGGRNIGDEYFGATDGVLFADLDVLAVGPVVGDVSAEFDAYWASESAWPAGPLLPAPGAQTLRALAERAARIEQDPAAGDYMSALRELPFIRELMAGRLPLQWAPARMVSDDPAKGLGKAPPAGLLTQQLRNILGEPRRTLDLVSPYFVPAEAGTQAFAALARGGAQVRVLTNALEATDVAVVHSGYAKRRKALLQAGVRLYEMRRSYAGPKPQGRGRFGSSGSSLHAKTFGVDGERVFIGSFNFDPRSANLNTELGFVIESPDMARHIAATFDQDIPAATYEVRLDDDGSLYWLEQRDGATVRHDSEPGVSLWRRFSVWLFSLLPLEPLL
;
A
#
# COMPACT_ATOMS: atom_id res chain seq x y z
N MET A 1 24.80 -21.69 1.38
CA MET A 1 25.22 -20.28 1.28
C MET A 1 24.42 -19.48 2.29
N PRO A 2 25.04 -18.66 3.11
CA PRO A 2 24.31 -17.84 4.09
C PRO A 2 23.68 -16.65 3.37
N ILE A 3 22.41 -16.36 3.69
CA ILE A 3 21.68 -15.19 3.19
C ILE A 3 22.00 -14.03 4.14
N VAL A 4 22.52 -12.93 3.57
CA VAL A 4 22.74 -11.66 4.28
C VAL A 4 21.66 -10.70 3.78
N ALA A 5 20.75 -10.29 4.65
CA ALA A 5 19.82 -9.21 4.35
C ALA A 5 20.34 -7.90 4.97
N LEU A 6 20.52 -6.88 4.14
CA LEU A 6 20.94 -5.55 4.55
C LEU A 6 19.70 -4.65 4.50
N TYR A 7 19.29 -4.10 5.64
CA TYR A 7 18.24 -3.06 5.70
C TYR A 7 18.89 -1.75 6.14
N CYS A 8 18.88 -0.76 5.25
CA CYS A 8 19.17 0.63 5.62
C CYS A 8 17.84 1.41 5.71
N VAL A 9 17.52 1.92 6.88
CA VAL A 9 16.44 2.88 7.07
C VAL A 9 17.06 4.27 7.03
N SER A 10 16.59 5.12 6.14
CA SER A 10 17.04 6.51 6.00
C SER A 10 16.81 7.28 7.30
N GLY A 11 17.90 7.74 7.91
CA GLY A 11 17.87 8.65 9.05
C GLY A 11 18.63 8.21 10.32
N PHE A 12 19.13 6.99 10.40
CA PHE A 12 20.01 6.56 11.51
C PHE A 12 21.10 5.62 11.01
N GLU A 13 22.38 5.91 11.40
CA GLU A 13 23.55 5.09 11.07
C GLU A 13 23.62 3.81 11.93
N TYR A 14 22.81 2.79 11.59
CA TYR A 14 22.97 1.45 12.14
C TYR A 14 22.81 0.40 11.05
N CYS A 15 23.85 -0.40 10.83
CA CYS A 15 23.79 -1.59 9.98
C CYS A 15 23.58 -2.83 10.85
N VAL A 16 22.52 -3.60 10.61
CA VAL A 16 22.29 -4.89 11.26
C VAL A 16 22.60 -6.01 10.27
N PHE A 17 23.57 -6.86 10.61
CA PHE A 17 23.89 -8.06 9.84
C PHE A 17 23.17 -9.27 10.43
N MET A 18 22.36 -9.97 9.62
CA MET A 18 21.79 -11.26 10.00
C MET A 18 22.43 -12.40 9.21
N TYR A 19 22.91 -13.41 9.94
CA TYR A 19 23.46 -14.65 9.38
C TYR A 19 22.47 -15.79 9.62
N GLN A 20 22.00 -16.41 8.55
CA GLN A 20 21.23 -17.64 8.64
C GLN A 20 22.05 -18.82 8.06
N CYS A 21 22.39 -19.76 8.91
CA CYS A 21 23.16 -20.95 8.52
C CYS A 21 22.23 -22.14 8.35
N THR A 22 22.02 -22.56 7.11
CA THR A 22 21.32 -23.81 6.80
C THR A 22 22.35 -24.91 6.55
N ARG A 23 22.40 -25.94 7.39
CA ARG A 23 23.02 -27.24 7.09
C ARG A 23 22.08 -28.39 7.45
N PRO A 24 22.10 -29.49 6.67
CA PRO A 24 21.18 -30.61 6.87
C PRO A 24 21.57 -31.47 8.07
N ALA A 25 20.54 -31.93 8.72
CA ALA A 25 20.40 -32.99 9.71
C ALA A 25 21.67 -33.77 10.17
N ARG A 26 22.09 -33.45 11.38
CA ARG A 26 22.54 -34.31 12.49
C ARG A 26 23.46 -33.51 13.40
N PHE A 27 22.88 -32.86 14.39
CA PHE A 27 23.42 -32.51 15.71
C PHE A 27 22.64 -31.33 16.27
N ARG A 28 21.93 -31.58 17.36
CA ARG A 28 21.26 -30.54 18.15
C ARG A 28 22.33 -29.83 18.99
N LEU A 29 22.65 -28.59 18.66
CA LEU A 29 23.33 -27.65 19.54
C LEU A 29 22.59 -26.31 19.51
N PRO A 30 22.46 -25.62 20.66
CA PRO A 30 21.72 -24.37 20.73
C PRO A 30 22.43 -23.25 19.96
N VAL A 31 21.62 -22.43 19.27
CA VAL A 31 22.10 -21.25 18.54
C VAL A 31 22.55 -20.21 19.56
N ILE A 32 23.84 -19.92 19.60
CA ILE A 32 24.40 -18.83 20.39
C ILE A 32 24.43 -17.58 19.50
N PHE A 33 23.64 -16.57 19.88
CA PHE A 33 23.75 -15.24 19.30
C PHE A 33 24.88 -14.48 20.00
N CYS A 34 25.94 -14.12 19.25
CA CYS A 34 26.92 -13.14 19.72
C CYS A 34 26.48 -11.75 19.26
N ILE A 35 26.10 -10.91 20.20
CA ILE A 35 25.97 -9.47 19.97
C ILE A 35 27.34 -8.86 20.34
N ILE A 36 28.09 -8.38 19.35
CA ILE A 36 29.31 -7.60 19.56
C ILE A 36 28.90 -6.13 19.52
N VAL A 37 28.92 -5.48 20.70
CA VAL A 37 28.83 -4.02 20.79
C VAL A 37 30.29 -3.52 20.80
N ALA A 38 30.69 -2.87 19.73
CA ALA A 38 32.02 -2.22 19.66
C ALA A 38 31.89 -0.79 20.21
N CYS A 39 32.46 -0.55 21.40
CA CYS A 39 32.71 0.81 21.87
C CYS A 39 34.06 1.28 21.36
N VAL A 40 34.10 2.36 20.62
CA VAL A 40 35.29 3.08 20.21
C VAL A 40 35.72 4.00 21.36
N GLY A 41 36.90 3.76 21.95
CA GLY A 41 37.50 4.68 22.94
C GLY A 41 38.70 4.11 23.66
N ARG A 42 39.86 4.49 23.22
CA ARG A 42 41.23 4.52 23.80
C ARG A 42 41.67 3.53 24.92
N PRO A 43 42.86 2.94 24.83
CA PRO A 43 43.39 1.97 25.80
C PRO A 43 43.93 2.66 27.05
N CYS A 44 43.38 2.34 28.20
CA CYS A 44 43.97 2.68 29.51
C CYS A 44 44.81 1.49 30.01
N ARG A 45 46.14 1.64 30.06
CA ARG A 45 47.00 0.69 30.72
C ARG A 45 47.03 0.99 32.23
N VAL A 46 46.50 0.10 33.04
CA VAL A 46 46.69 0.11 34.49
C VAL A 46 47.57 -1.07 34.85
N ARG A 47 48.81 -0.77 35.37
CA ARG A 47 49.73 -1.77 35.95
C ARG A 47 49.35 -1.99 37.41
N PHE A 48 48.88 -3.18 37.76
CA PHE A 48 48.77 -3.62 39.14
C PHE A 48 49.93 -4.57 39.50
N ARG A 49 50.71 -4.21 40.55
CA ARG A 49 51.68 -5.10 41.22
C ARG A 49 50.94 -5.92 42.28
N PHE A 50 50.90 -7.22 42.10
CA PHE A 50 50.43 -8.13 43.15
C PHE A 50 51.57 -8.76 43.91
N LYS A 51 51.59 -8.58 45.24
CA LYS A 51 52.35 -9.40 46.18
C LYS A 51 51.59 -10.70 46.45
N ALA A 52 52.30 -11.82 46.28
CA ALA A 52 51.74 -13.15 46.45
C ALA A 52 51.45 -13.47 47.92
N LEU A 53 50.17 -13.84 48.24
CA LEU A 53 49.86 -14.70 49.38
C LEU A 53 49.35 -16.04 48.81
N ARG A 54 50.14 -17.08 49.05
CA ARG A 54 49.87 -18.46 48.65
C ARG A 54 49.01 -19.17 49.69
N SER A 55 48.11 -20.04 49.17
CA SER A 55 47.52 -21.24 49.76
C SER A 55 46.24 -21.08 50.59
N SER A 56 45.13 -21.00 49.97
CA SER A 56 43.80 -21.63 50.29
C SER A 56 42.56 -21.04 49.59
N MET A 57 42.72 -20.12 48.66
CA MET A 57 41.62 -19.40 47.98
C MET A 57 41.27 -19.84 46.54
N PRO A 58 41.80 -20.86 45.87
CA PRO A 58 41.38 -21.16 44.47
C PRO A 58 39.99 -21.75 44.36
N ARG A 59 39.56 -22.56 45.35
CA ARG A 59 38.24 -23.24 45.30
C ARG A 59 37.06 -22.34 45.69
N LEU A 60 37.26 -21.35 46.53
CA LEU A 60 36.21 -20.39 46.91
C LEU A 60 35.96 -19.38 45.78
N LEU A 61 37.04 -18.86 45.19
CA LEU A 61 36.96 -17.94 44.05
C LEU A 61 36.35 -18.57 42.79
N SER A 62 36.63 -19.86 42.53
CA SER A 62 36.01 -20.59 41.42
C SER A 62 34.50 -20.82 41.65
N ARG A 63 34.09 -21.11 42.89
CA ARG A 63 32.67 -21.24 43.25
C ARG A 63 31.92 -19.91 43.17
N ILE A 64 32.54 -18.78 43.58
CA ILE A 64 31.95 -17.43 43.45
C ILE A 64 31.87 -17.01 41.99
N ARG A 65 32.88 -17.30 41.16
CA ARG A 65 32.83 -17.05 39.70
C ARG A 65 31.75 -17.90 39.02
N ALA A 66 31.66 -19.18 39.38
CA ALA A 66 30.63 -20.05 38.84
C ALA A 66 29.21 -19.64 39.29
N ALA A 67 29.03 -19.19 40.55
CA ALA A 67 27.76 -18.67 41.05
C ALA A 67 27.38 -17.35 40.35
N ARG A 68 28.33 -16.42 40.16
CA ARG A 68 28.12 -15.16 39.39
C ARG A 68 27.79 -15.43 37.91
N ALA A 69 28.49 -16.37 37.28
CA ALA A 69 28.18 -16.78 35.91
C ALA A 69 26.80 -17.41 35.76
N ARG A 70 26.37 -18.23 36.74
CA ARG A 70 25.03 -18.81 36.78
C ARG A 70 23.96 -17.74 37.04
N ALA A 71 24.19 -16.81 37.96
CA ALA A 71 23.30 -15.68 38.21
C ALA A 71 23.17 -14.76 37.00
N ALA A 72 24.27 -14.45 36.31
CA ALA A 72 24.27 -13.67 35.09
C ALA A 72 23.53 -14.41 33.94
N ALA A 73 23.72 -15.74 33.81
CA ALA A 73 23.00 -16.55 32.84
C ALA A 73 21.49 -16.64 33.16
N LEU A 74 21.11 -16.76 34.43
CA LEU A 74 19.71 -16.74 34.85
C LEU A 74 19.06 -15.38 34.64
N LEU A 75 19.76 -14.29 34.92
CA LEU A 75 19.29 -12.92 34.66
C LEU A 75 19.18 -12.67 33.16
N ALA A 76 20.10 -13.16 32.34
CA ALA A 76 20.03 -13.09 30.89
C ALA A 76 18.85 -13.93 30.34
N LEU A 77 18.63 -15.14 30.88
CA LEU A 77 17.49 -15.99 30.53
C LEU A 77 16.15 -15.36 30.98
N ALA A 78 16.09 -14.81 32.19
CA ALA A 78 14.91 -14.09 32.68
C ALA A 78 14.66 -12.81 31.86
N GLY A 79 15.69 -12.06 31.51
CA GLY A 79 15.62 -10.93 30.59
C GLY A 79 15.16 -11.32 29.19
N CYS A 80 15.65 -12.41 28.63
CA CYS A 80 15.16 -12.97 27.36
C CYS A 80 13.71 -13.45 27.47
N ALA A 81 13.33 -14.10 28.56
CA ALA A 81 11.94 -14.56 28.79
C ALA A 81 10.97 -13.38 28.92
N ILE A 82 11.37 -12.31 29.62
CA ILE A 82 10.57 -11.07 29.73
C ILE A 82 10.48 -10.36 28.37
N LEU A 83 11.57 -10.31 27.60
CA LEU A 83 11.58 -9.74 26.26
C LEU A 83 10.72 -10.57 25.28
N LEU A 84 10.72 -11.89 25.39
CA LEU A 84 9.87 -12.77 24.59
C LEU A 84 8.41 -12.68 24.98
N GLY A 85 8.09 -12.50 26.26
CA GLY A 85 6.73 -12.29 26.75
C GLY A 85 6.15 -10.91 26.39
N ALA A 86 6.99 -9.88 26.31
CA ALA A 86 6.60 -8.53 25.88
C ALA A 86 6.35 -8.41 24.37
N CYS A 87 6.67 -9.43 23.58
CA CYS A 87 6.52 -9.45 22.11
C CYS A 87 5.23 -10.16 21.65
N THR A 88 4.32 -10.52 22.55
CA THR A 88 3.02 -11.12 22.17
C THR A 88 1.95 -10.04 22.13
N LEU A 89 1.09 -10.11 21.11
CA LEU A 89 -0.11 -9.27 21.06
C LEU A 89 -1.03 -9.61 22.25
N PRO A 90 -1.71 -8.63 22.85
CA PRO A 90 -2.76 -8.91 23.82
C PRO A 90 -3.85 -9.76 23.17
N PRO A 91 -4.58 -10.62 23.89
CA PRO A 91 -5.70 -11.33 23.29
C PRO A 91 -6.70 -10.32 22.72
N PRO A 92 -7.29 -10.60 21.53
CA PRO A 92 -8.29 -9.73 20.93
C PRO A 92 -9.59 -9.82 21.75
N VAL A 93 -9.71 -8.98 22.76
CA VAL A 93 -10.92 -8.82 23.57
C VAL A 93 -11.85 -7.81 22.89
N ASP A 94 -13.16 -7.93 23.16
CA ASP A 94 -14.19 -6.95 22.77
C ASP A 94 -14.35 -6.73 21.25
N ARG A 95 -14.26 -7.80 20.47
CA ARG A 95 -14.65 -7.76 19.05
C ARG A 95 -16.17 -7.62 18.95
N THR A 96 -16.66 -6.41 18.83
CA THR A 96 -18.08 -6.15 18.54
C THR A 96 -18.47 -6.74 17.19
N ALA A 97 -19.55 -7.52 17.19
CA ALA A 97 -20.17 -7.94 15.94
C ALA A 97 -20.84 -6.71 15.32
N SER A 98 -20.41 -6.33 14.13
CA SER A 98 -20.95 -5.19 13.41
C SER A 98 -20.99 -5.50 11.92
N HIS A 99 -22.11 -5.21 11.28
CA HIS A 99 -22.37 -5.54 9.88
C HIS A 99 -22.82 -4.31 9.11
N ALA A 100 -22.70 -4.38 7.79
CA ALA A 100 -23.32 -3.43 6.86
C ALA A 100 -24.83 -3.29 7.12
N LEU A 101 -25.42 -2.20 6.67
CA LEU A 101 -26.88 -2.05 6.65
C LEU A 101 -27.48 -3.10 5.72
N ASP A 102 -28.67 -3.60 6.07
CA ASP A 102 -29.45 -4.36 5.12
C ASP A 102 -29.93 -3.48 3.94
N ALA A 103 -30.33 -4.10 2.85
CA ALA A 103 -30.70 -3.37 1.63
C ALA A 103 -31.85 -2.36 1.86
N THR A 104 -32.81 -2.66 2.74
CA THR A 104 -33.93 -1.78 3.05
C THR A 104 -33.47 -0.55 3.84
N GLN A 105 -32.65 -0.76 4.85
CA GLN A 105 -32.07 0.31 5.67
C GLN A 105 -31.16 1.23 4.84
N ALA A 106 -30.30 0.64 3.98
CA ALA A 106 -29.41 1.37 3.10
C ALA A 106 -30.19 2.21 2.07
N ARG A 107 -31.25 1.64 1.47
CA ARG A 107 -32.13 2.34 0.52
C ARG A 107 -32.90 3.49 1.16
N ALA A 108 -33.22 3.40 2.44
CA ALA A 108 -33.97 4.44 3.17
C ALA A 108 -33.11 5.68 3.49
N THR A 109 -31.80 5.64 3.30
CA THR A 109 -30.93 6.82 3.48
C THR A 109 -31.13 7.85 2.36
N PRO A 110 -30.85 9.15 2.58
CA PRO A 110 -30.94 10.15 1.52
C PRO A 110 -30.09 9.79 0.29
N LEU A 111 -28.86 9.26 0.52
CA LEU A 111 -28.00 8.79 -0.55
C LEU A 111 -28.62 7.59 -1.27
N GLY A 112 -29.22 6.65 -0.51
CA GLY A 112 -29.90 5.47 -1.05
C GLY A 112 -31.13 5.81 -1.89
N GLN A 113 -31.86 6.84 -1.52
CA GLN A 113 -33.01 7.33 -2.33
C GLN A 113 -32.53 7.90 -3.67
N GLY A 114 -31.54 8.84 -3.64
CA GLY A 114 -31.06 9.47 -4.87
C GLY A 114 -30.32 8.49 -5.80
N VAL A 115 -29.41 7.65 -5.27
CA VAL A 115 -28.71 6.63 -6.05
C VAL A 115 -29.66 5.55 -6.54
N GLY A 116 -30.62 5.19 -5.71
CA GLY A 116 -31.56 4.12 -6.02
C GLY A 116 -32.48 4.43 -7.17
N GLU A 117 -32.97 5.66 -7.29
CA GLU A 117 -33.79 6.07 -8.47
C GLU A 117 -32.99 5.89 -9.77
N LEU A 118 -31.70 6.23 -9.76
CA LEU A 118 -30.80 6.00 -10.89
C LEU A 118 -30.56 4.50 -11.16
N ALA A 119 -30.35 3.71 -10.12
CA ALA A 119 -30.09 2.27 -10.24
C ALA A 119 -31.31 1.51 -10.75
N ASP A 120 -32.54 1.93 -10.38
CA ASP A 120 -33.77 1.31 -10.83
C ASP A 120 -34.01 1.45 -12.35
N THR A 121 -33.41 2.49 -12.96
CA THR A 121 -33.44 2.66 -14.43
C THR A 121 -32.36 1.81 -15.13
N HIS A 122 -31.47 1.17 -14.37
CA HIS A 122 -30.35 0.34 -14.88
C HIS A 122 -30.27 -1.00 -14.14
N PRO A 123 -31.30 -1.85 -14.22
CA PRO A 123 -31.36 -3.07 -13.41
C PRO A 123 -30.19 -4.02 -13.67
N GLY A 124 -29.55 -4.48 -12.59
CA GLY A 124 -28.41 -5.38 -12.64
C GLY A 124 -27.07 -4.73 -13.02
N LEU A 125 -27.05 -3.43 -13.34
CA LEU A 125 -25.84 -2.68 -13.63
C LEU A 125 -25.40 -1.86 -12.41
N SER A 126 -24.11 -1.59 -12.33
CA SER A 126 -23.54 -0.62 -11.41
C SER A 126 -23.07 0.61 -12.16
N GLY A 127 -23.24 1.79 -11.57
CA GLY A 127 -22.82 3.05 -12.13
C GLY A 127 -21.43 3.44 -11.64
N PHE A 128 -20.55 3.85 -12.55
CA PHE A 128 -19.16 4.17 -12.27
C PHE A 128 -18.82 5.58 -12.71
N HIS A 129 -18.05 6.29 -11.88
CA HIS A 129 -17.39 7.54 -12.23
C HIS A 129 -15.91 7.43 -11.95
N VAL A 130 -15.07 7.61 -12.99
CA VAL A 130 -13.62 7.50 -12.89
C VAL A 130 -13.05 8.74 -12.22
N LEU A 131 -12.27 8.55 -11.15
CA LEU A 131 -11.59 9.58 -10.38
C LEU A 131 -10.09 9.58 -10.75
N GLY A 132 -9.78 10.04 -11.95
CA GLY A 132 -8.40 10.18 -12.42
C GLY A 132 -7.68 11.36 -11.80
N ASP A 133 -8.40 12.49 -11.61
CA ASP A 133 -7.85 13.67 -10.98
C ASP A 133 -7.68 13.49 -9.46
N ALA A 134 -6.54 13.96 -8.95
CA ALA A 134 -6.20 13.81 -7.54
C ALA A 134 -7.11 14.63 -6.62
N GLN A 135 -7.45 15.86 -7.02
CA GLN A 135 -8.32 16.74 -6.23
C GLN A 135 -9.77 16.26 -6.26
N ASP A 136 -10.27 15.79 -7.41
CA ASP A 136 -11.60 15.17 -7.51
C ASP A 136 -11.72 13.94 -6.61
N ALA A 137 -10.66 13.12 -6.55
CA ALA A 137 -10.62 11.93 -5.70
C ALA A 137 -10.66 12.27 -4.20
N PHE A 138 -10.01 13.37 -3.77
CA PHE A 138 -10.10 13.87 -2.41
C PHE A 138 -11.48 14.47 -2.12
N ALA A 139 -11.97 15.33 -3.00
CA ALA A 139 -13.27 15.98 -2.88
C ALA A 139 -14.40 14.97 -2.77
N ALA A 140 -14.36 13.89 -3.58
CA ALA A 140 -15.32 12.81 -3.53
C ALA A 140 -15.42 12.18 -2.14
N ARG A 141 -14.28 11.88 -1.51
CA ARG A 141 -14.22 11.32 -0.14
C ARG A 141 -14.77 12.28 0.90
N MET A 142 -14.37 13.56 0.83
CA MET A 142 -14.87 14.60 1.74
C MET A 142 -16.38 14.78 1.62
N LEU A 143 -16.92 14.80 0.40
CA LEU A 143 -18.35 14.93 0.15
C LEU A 143 -19.12 13.70 0.64
N LEU A 144 -18.64 12.49 0.36
CA LEU A 144 -19.25 11.26 0.85
C LEU A 144 -19.24 11.20 2.39
N ALA A 145 -18.15 11.59 3.05
CA ALA A 145 -18.12 11.67 4.51
C ALA A 145 -19.14 12.66 5.07
N ARG A 146 -19.37 13.80 4.38
CA ARG A 146 -20.40 14.79 4.75
C ARG A 146 -21.82 14.28 4.49
N ALA A 147 -22.03 13.53 3.41
CA ALA A 147 -23.31 12.96 3.02
C ALA A 147 -23.74 11.75 3.84
N ALA A 148 -22.81 11.11 4.54
CA ALA A 148 -23.07 9.96 5.40
C ALA A 148 -24.12 10.27 6.46
N THR A 149 -25.15 9.41 6.57
CA THR A 149 -26.25 9.56 7.54
C THR A 149 -26.39 8.37 8.49
N ARG A 150 -25.98 7.17 8.09
CA ARG A 150 -26.12 5.95 8.88
C ARG A 150 -24.80 5.24 9.10
N THR A 151 -24.02 4.99 8.04
CA THR A 151 -22.78 4.21 8.14
C THR A 151 -21.66 4.79 7.29
N LEU A 152 -20.44 4.60 7.77
CA LEU A 152 -19.22 4.96 7.09
C LEU A 152 -18.18 3.88 7.37
N ASP A 153 -17.88 3.05 6.35
CA ASP A 153 -16.95 1.94 6.43
C ASP A 153 -15.71 2.27 5.59
N VAL A 154 -14.55 2.35 6.24
CA VAL A 154 -13.32 2.89 5.65
C VAL A 154 -12.16 1.93 5.87
N GLN A 155 -11.48 1.54 4.79
CA GLN A 155 -10.39 0.58 4.79
C GLN A 155 -9.20 1.11 3.99
N TYR A 156 -7.98 1.22 4.63
CA TYR A 156 -6.79 1.72 3.95
C TYR A 156 -5.51 1.04 4.41
N TYR A 157 -4.54 0.95 3.48
CA TYR A 157 -3.18 0.49 3.75
C TYR A 157 -2.31 1.59 4.38
N ILE A 158 -2.34 2.83 3.82
CA ILE A 158 -1.59 3.97 4.32
C ILE A 158 -2.56 5.11 4.65
N TRP A 159 -2.33 5.72 5.81
CA TRP A 159 -2.93 6.99 6.21
C TRP A 159 -1.85 7.87 6.80
N ARG A 160 -1.57 9.02 6.14
CA ARG A 160 -0.55 9.96 6.56
C ARG A 160 -1.06 10.94 7.60
N ASN A 161 -0.15 11.38 8.46
CA ASN A 161 -0.42 12.46 9.41
C ASN A 161 -0.02 13.83 8.78
N ASP A 162 -0.57 14.12 7.62
CA ASP A 162 -0.34 15.31 6.82
C ASP A 162 -1.63 16.14 6.66
N MET A 163 -1.68 17.06 5.70
CA MET A 163 -2.83 17.95 5.48
C MET A 163 -4.08 17.15 5.09
N THR A 164 -4.04 16.39 4.02
CA THR A 164 -5.20 15.64 3.52
C THR A 164 -5.64 14.53 4.48
N GLY A 165 -4.68 13.84 5.10
CA GLY A 165 -4.97 12.86 6.14
C GLY A 165 -5.64 13.45 7.36
N THR A 166 -5.22 14.65 7.79
CA THR A 166 -5.83 15.38 8.92
C THR A 166 -7.26 15.82 8.59
N LEU A 167 -7.47 16.44 7.42
CA LEU A 167 -8.78 16.91 6.98
C LEU A 167 -9.79 15.76 6.86
N LEU A 168 -9.37 14.64 6.27
CA LEU A 168 -10.25 13.49 6.10
C LEU A 168 -10.55 12.81 7.45
N LEU A 169 -9.56 12.67 8.35
CA LEU A 169 -9.80 12.11 9.68
C LEU A 169 -10.77 12.99 10.50
N GLN A 170 -10.67 14.31 10.37
CA GLN A 170 -11.65 15.24 10.95
C GLN A 170 -13.04 15.08 10.32
N ALA A 171 -13.14 14.84 9.01
CA ALA A 171 -14.42 14.59 8.36
C ALA A 171 -15.10 13.30 8.86
N LEU A 172 -14.31 12.24 9.13
CA LEU A 172 -14.79 11.01 9.76
C LEU A 172 -15.30 11.28 11.18
N HIS A 173 -14.51 12.00 12.00
CA HIS A 173 -14.94 12.40 13.33
C HIS A 173 -16.24 13.21 13.31
N ALA A 174 -16.34 14.21 12.43
CA ALA A 174 -17.55 15.00 12.28
C ALA A 174 -18.77 14.15 11.83
N ALA A 175 -18.56 13.08 11.06
CA ALA A 175 -19.63 12.14 10.73
C ALA A 175 -20.07 11.35 11.99
N ALA A 176 -19.14 10.87 12.80
CA ALA A 176 -19.42 10.18 14.06
C ALA A 176 -20.18 11.09 15.06
N GLU A 177 -19.81 12.38 15.17
CA GLU A 177 -20.52 13.39 15.98
C GLU A 177 -21.97 13.59 15.51
N ARG A 178 -22.27 13.40 14.22
CA ARG A 178 -23.65 13.43 13.68
C ARG A 178 -24.45 12.16 13.95
N GLY A 179 -23.86 11.16 14.62
CA GLY A 179 -24.49 9.88 14.90
C GLY A 179 -24.30 8.80 13.83
N VAL A 180 -23.41 9.04 12.87
CA VAL A 180 -23.04 8.04 11.84
C VAL A 180 -22.19 6.96 12.50
N ARG A 181 -22.56 5.69 12.34
CA ARG A 181 -21.71 4.57 12.76
C ARG A 181 -20.49 4.48 11.87
N MET A 182 -19.31 4.73 12.39
CA MET A 182 -18.05 4.72 11.66
C MET A 182 -17.21 3.50 12.04
N ARG A 183 -16.78 2.73 11.05
CA ARG A 183 -15.79 1.66 11.19
C ARG A 183 -14.55 1.99 10.36
N LEU A 184 -13.41 2.05 11.02
CA LEU A 184 -12.12 2.38 10.38
C LEU A 184 -11.15 1.19 10.53
N LEU A 185 -10.85 0.51 9.43
CA LEU A 185 -9.89 -0.57 9.37
C LEU A 185 -8.61 -0.10 8.68
N LEU A 186 -7.51 -0.06 9.41
CA LEU A 186 -6.22 0.40 8.91
C LEU A 186 -5.16 -0.69 9.03
N ASP A 187 -4.32 -0.81 8.01
CA ASP A 187 -3.11 -1.61 8.13
C ASP A 187 -2.12 -0.91 9.07
N ASP A 188 -1.65 -1.61 10.09
CA ASP A 188 -0.82 -1.01 11.12
C ASP A 188 0.55 -0.52 10.65
N ASN A 189 1.01 -0.96 9.48
CA ASN A 189 2.30 -0.53 8.93
C ASN A 189 2.27 0.92 8.42
N GLY A 190 1.14 1.38 7.92
CA GLY A 190 1.01 2.64 7.17
C GLY A 190 0.49 3.84 7.96
N ILE A 191 0.43 3.79 9.31
CA ILE A 191 -0.25 4.80 10.16
C ILE A 191 0.68 5.50 11.15
N SER A 192 1.91 5.74 10.76
CA SER A 192 2.89 6.38 11.66
C SER A 192 2.44 7.76 12.14
N GLY A 193 2.51 7.99 13.44
CA GLY A 193 2.17 9.28 14.07
C GLY A 193 0.67 9.52 14.25
N LEU A 194 -0.19 8.49 14.08
CA LEU A 194 -1.64 8.61 14.26
C LEU A 194 -2.17 7.93 15.53
N ASP A 195 -1.33 7.27 16.32
CA ASP A 195 -1.76 6.46 17.46
C ASP A 195 -2.70 7.21 18.41
N ASP A 196 -2.37 8.44 18.79
CA ASP A 196 -3.19 9.25 19.70
C ASP A 196 -4.54 9.65 19.08
N ALA A 197 -4.54 10.04 17.80
CA ALA A 197 -5.76 10.43 17.09
C ALA A 197 -6.69 9.24 16.88
N LEU A 198 -6.15 8.07 16.54
CA LEU A 198 -6.90 6.84 16.36
C LEU A 198 -7.46 6.33 17.68
N ALA A 199 -6.67 6.39 18.79
CA ALA A 199 -7.15 6.03 20.12
C ALA A 199 -8.31 6.93 20.58
N ALA A 200 -8.22 8.23 20.29
CA ALA A 200 -9.26 9.18 20.64
C ALA A 200 -10.53 8.99 19.79
N LEU A 201 -10.37 8.63 18.52
CA LEU A 201 -11.48 8.32 17.62
C LEU A 201 -12.17 7.01 18.04
N ASP A 202 -11.40 5.98 18.41
CA ASP A 202 -11.92 4.69 18.90
C ASP A 202 -12.70 4.83 20.23
N ALA A 203 -12.38 5.84 21.04
CA ALA A 203 -13.12 6.15 22.27
C ALA A 203 -14.47 6.86 22.02
N HIS A 204 -14.76 7.29 20.78
CA HIS A 204 -16.03 7.92 20.43
C HIS A 204 -17.16 6.89 20.31
N PRO A 205 -18.37 7.10 20.91
CA PRO A 205 -19.41 6.07 20.97
C PRO A 205 -19.93 5.58 19.61
N ASN A 206 -19.78 6.37 18.54
CA ASN A 206 -20.21 6.03 17.20
C ASN A 206 -19.05 5.61 16.28
N ALA A 207 -17.84 5.43 16.81
CA ALA A 207 -16.67 5.07 16.04
C ALA A 207 -16.00 3.82 16.62
N GLU A 208 -15.51 2.94 15.75
CA GLU A 208 -14.68 1.80 16.12
C GLU A 208 -13.50 1.73 15.16
N VAL A 209 -12.30 1.58 15.70
CA VAL A 209 -11.05 1.45 14.92
C VAL A 209 -10.47 0.06 15.11
N ARG A 210 -10.10 -0.59 14.02
CA ARG A 210 -9.33 -1.84 14.04
C ARG A 210 -8.05 -1.70 13.25
N LEU A 211 -7.01 -2.38 13.74
CA LEU A 211 -5.70 -2.45 13.09
C LEU A 211 -5.50 -3.85 12.49
N PHE A 212 -5.19 -3.89 11.20
CA PHE A 212 -4.91 -5.14 10.50
C PHE A 212 -3.45 -5.54 10.69
N ASN A 213 -3.22 -6.79 11.10
CA ASN A 213 -1.90 -7.36 11.38
C ASN A 213 -1.02 -6.42 12.22
N PRO A 214 -1.47 -6.03 13.45
CA PRO A 214 -0.78 -5.04 14.26
C PRO A 214 0.60 -5.53 14.72
N PHE A 215 1.51 -4.56 14.91
CA PHE A 215 2.81 -4.82 15.50
C PHE A 215 2.69 -4.98 17.01
N PRO A 216 3.42 -5.95 17.61
CA PRO A 216 3.36 -6.17 19.05
C PRO A 216 3.98 -5.02 19.87
N THR A 217 4.88 -4.24 19.27
CA THR A 217 5.53 -3.08 19.90
C THR A 217 5.31 -1.83 19.07
N ARG A 218 4.68 -0.80 19.67
CA ARG A 218 4.38 0.47 18.97
C ARG A 218 5.64 1.33 18.76
N SER A 219 6.52 1.41 19.77
CA SER A 219 7.71 2.28 19.73
C SER A 219 8.78 1.83 18.75
N PHE A 220 8.89 0.52 18.51
CA PHE A 220 9.90 -0.08 17.63
C PHE A 220 9.30 -1.19 16.78
N LYS A 221 8.39 -0.81 15.87
CA LYS A 221 7.68 -1.77 14.98
C LYS A 221 8.63 -2.75 14.27
N ALA A 222 9.83 -2.28 13.88
CA ALA A 222 10.82 -3.10 13.20
C ALA A 222 11.28 -4.34 14.02
N LEU A 223 11.25 -4.29 15.37
CA LEU A 223 11.58 -5.45 16.20
C LEU A 223 10.57 -6.59 16.02
N GLY A 224 9.32 -6.29 15.71
CA GLY A 224 8.30 -7.29 15.44
C GLY A 224 8.67 -8.23 14.29
N TYR A 225 9.38 -7.74 13.27
CA TYR A 225 9.84 -8.59 12.17
C TYR A 225 10.84 -9.67 12.58
N LEU A 226 11.53 -9.50 13.71
CA LEU A 226 12.45 -10.53 14.24
C LEU A 226 11.70 -11.69 14.89
N THR A 227 10.51 -11.44 15.42
CA THR A 227 9.74 -12.44 16.18
C THR A 227 8.56 -13.02 15.41
N ASP A 228 7.97 -12.25 14.47
CA ASP A 228 6.76 -12.63 13.75
C ASP A 228 6.79 -12.16 12.28
N PHE A 229 7.90 -12.45 11.58
CA PHE A 229 8.11 -12.03 10.19
C PHE A 229 6.99 -12.54 9.26
N SER A 230 6.56 -13.78 9.43
CA SER A 230 5.57 -14.40 8.54
C SER A 230 4.24 -13.63 8.50
N ARG A 231 3.73 -13.19 9.65
CA ARG A 231 2.49 -12.42 9.75
C ARG A 231 2.72 -10.95 9.38
N LEU A 232 3.76 -10.33 9.94
CA LEU A 232 4.03 -8.91 9.75
C LEU A 232 4.48 -8.55 8.33
N ASN A 233 4.99 -9.52 7.55
CA ASN A 233 5.30 -9.33 6.14
C ASN A 233 4.05 -9.42 5.23
N ARG A 234 2.88 -9.77 5.79
CA ARG A 234 1.58 -9.82 5.10
C ARG A 234 0.74 -8.64 5.50
N ARG A 235 0.38 -7.79 4.53
CA ARG A 235 -0.27 -6.51 4.78
C ARG A 235 -1.62 -6.43 4.07
N MET A 236 -2.53 -5.64 4.60
CA MET A 236 -3.78 -5.32 3.95
C MET A 236 -3.54 -4.14 2.98
N HIS A 237 -3.51 -4.45 1.68
CA HIS A 237 -3.31 -3.42 0.66
C HIS A 237 -4.64 -2.93 0.05
N ASN A 238 -5.76 -3.34 0.60
CA ASN A 238 -7.11 -2.93 0.23
C ASN A 238 -7.34 -1.43 0.50
N LYS A 239 -8.17 -0.80 -0.32
CA LYS A 239 -8.57 0.60 -0.19
C LYS A 239 -10.03 0.74 -0.58
N SER A 240 -10.89 1.01 0.41
CA SER A 240 -12.31 1.29 0.17
C SER A 240 -12.84 2.38 1.08
N PHE A 241 -13.80 3.14 0.61
CA PHE A 241 -14.48 4.21 1.32
C PHE A 241 -15.96 4.13 1.00
N THR A 242 -16.75 3.51 1.87
CA THR A 242 -18.14 3.15 1.61
C THR A 242 -19.07 3.90 2.54
N VAL A 243 -20.09 4.56 1.97
CA VAL A 243 -21.06 5.39 2.70
C VAL A 243 -22.46 4.83 2.54
N ASP A 244 -23.14 4.67 3.68
CA ASP A 244 -24.53 4.21 3.79
C ASP A 244 -24.81 2.92 2.99
N ASN A 245 -23.76 2.16 2.65
CA ASN A 245 -23.79 0.99 1.76
C ASN A 245 -24.44 1.28 0.40
N GLN A 246 -24.37 2.54 -0.08
CA GLN A 246 -24.98 3.00 -1.34
C GLN A 246 -23.96 3.58 -2.32
N ALA A 247 -22.85 4.10 -1.84
CA ALA A 247 -21.76 4.58 -2.68
C ALA A 247 -20.42 4.14 -2.09
N THR A 248 -19.49 3.78 -2.95
CA THR A 248 -18.13 3.39 -2.54
C THR A 248 -17.09 3.96 -3.48
N ILE A 249 -15.89 4.25 -2.94
CA ILE A 249 -14.71 4.56 -3.72
C ILE A 249 -13.69 3.45 -3.48
N ILE A 250 -13.20 2.84 -4.55
CA ILE A 250 -12.06 1.93 -4.52
C ILE A 250 -11.01 2.34 -5.55
N GLY A 251 -9.78 1.86 -5.43
CA GLY A 251 -8.72 2.11 -6.40
C GLY A 251 -7.32 1.97 -5.83
N GLY A 252 -6.38 2.72 -6.37
CA GLY A 252 -4.98 2.67 -6.00
C GLY A 252 -4.58 3.63 -4.88
N ARG A 253 -5.31 4.77 -4.69
CA ARG A 253 -4.92 5.83 -3.76
C ARG A 253 -5.02 5.42 -2.31
N ASN A 254 -3.97 5.69 -1.55
CA ASN A 254 -4.02 5.77 -0.09
C ASN A 254 -4.41 7.19 0.36
N ILE A 255 -4.33 7.45 1.66
CA ILE A 255 -4.61 8.77 2.24
C ILE A 255 -3.28 9.47 2.57
N GLY A 256 -3.02 10.59 1.89
CA GLY A 256 -1.82 11.40 2.04
C GLY A 256 -1.70 12.45 0.93
N ASP A 257 -0.94 13.52 1.20
CA ASP A 257 -0.80 14.67 0.31
C ASP A 257 -0.24 14.29 -1.07
N GLU A 258 0.63 13.28 -1.11
CA GLU A 258 1.21 12.74 -2.36
C GLU A 258 0.17 12.08 -3.27
N TYR A 259 -0.96 11.60 -2.73
CA TYR A 259 -2.04 10.96 -3.50
C TYR A 259 -3.10 11.95 -4.00
N PHE A 260 -3.18 13.13 -3.39
CA PHE A 260 -4.25 14.09 -3.64
C PHE A 260 -3.78 15.44 -4.21
N GLY A 261 -2.51 15.53 -4.60
CA GLY A 261 -1.98 16.74 -5.23
C GLY A 261 -1.81 17.92 -4.26
N ALA A 262 -1.66 17.62 -2.97
CA ALA A 262 -1.51 18.60 -1.91
C ALA A 262 -0.05 18.80 -1.48
N THR A 263 0.91 18.54 -2.37
CA THR A 263 2.35 18.60 -2.09
C THR A 263 3.11 19.21 -3.27
N ASP A 264 4.22 19.90 -2.97
CA ASP A 264 5.22 20.33 -3.96
C ASP A 264 6.24 19.23 -4.30
N GLY A 265 6.17 18.09 -3.60
CA GLY A 265 7.02 16.91 -3.79
C GLY A 265 6.59 16.03 -4.96
N VAL A 266 6.79 14.72 -4.80
CA VAL A 266 6.34 13.73 -5.78
C VAL A 266 4.82 13.57 -5.68
N LEU A 267 4.13 13.72 -6.81
CA LEU A 267 2.70 13.42 -6.94
C LEU A 267 2.54 12.01 -7.54
N PHE A 268 1.65 11.21 -6.95
CA PHE A 268 1.30 9.92 -7.53
C PHE A 268 0.22 10.05 -8.62
N ALA A 269 0.55 9.59 -9.83
CA ALA A 269 -0.43 9.37 -10.89
C ALA A 269 -1.19 8.07 -10.58
N ASP A 270 -2.41 8.19 -10.11
CA ASP A 270 -3.22 7.07 -9.61
C ASP A 270 -4.66 7.12 -10.13
N LEU A 271 -5.39 6.02 -10.00
CA LEU A 271 -6.74 5.87 -10.48
C LEU A 271 -7.64 5.26 -9.40
N ASP A 272 -8.75 5.95 -9.11
CA ASP A 272 -9.84 5.41 -8.32
C ASP A 272 -11.14 5.43 -9.15
N VAL A 273 -12.15 4.76 -8.64
CA VAL A 273 -13.49 4.81 -9.18
C VAL A 273 -14.51 4.95 -8.05
N LEU A 274 -15.44 5.90 -8.20
CA LEU A 274 -16.67 5.97 -7.44
C LEU A 274 -17.67 5.00 -8.08
N ALA A 275 -18.27 4.14 -7.27
CA ALA A 275 -19.27 3.18 -7.71
C ALA A 275 -20.57 3.31 -6.90
N VAL A 276 -21.68 3.07 -7.58
CA VAL A 276 -23.04 2.98 -7.01
C VAL A 276 -23.75 1.74 -7.56
N GLY A 277 -24.83 1.32 -6.92
CA GLY A 277 -25.62 0.16 -7.35
C GLY A 277 -25.12 -1.16 -6.77
N PRO A 278 -25.44 -2.32 -7.40
CA PRO A 278 -25.26 -3.64 -6.80
C PRO A 278 -23.86 -3.95 -6.28
N VAL A 279 -22.80 -3.52 -6.98
CA VAL A 279 -21.42 -3.82 -6.60
C VAL A 279 -21.01 -3.23 -5.24
N VAL A 280 -21.74 -2.20 -4.74
CA VAL A 280 -21.50 -1.63 -3.40
C VAL A 280 -21.84 -2.63 -2.31
N GLY A 281 -22.85 -3.47 -2.53
CA GLY A 281 -23.17 -4.58 -1.63
C GLY A 281 -22.02 -5.59 -1.49
N ASP A 282 -21.35 -5.89 -2.59
CA ASP A 282 -20.19 -6.80 -2.58
C ASP A 282 -19.02 -6.19 -1.78
N VAL A 283 -18.75 -4.88 -1.95
CA VAL A 283 -17.72 -4.16 -1.17
C VAL A 283 -18.06 -4.13 0.32
N SER A 284 -19.34 -3.95 0.66
CA SER A 284 -19.79 -3.96 2.04
C SER A 284 -19.64 -5.34 2.70
N ALA A 285 -19.96 -6.40 1.97
CA ALA A 285 -19.79 -7.77 2.44
C ALA A 285 -18.31 -8.14 2.62
N GLU A 286 -17.45 -7.68 1.71
CA GLU A 286 -16.00 -7.83 1.82
C GLU A 286 -15.47 -7.12 3.06
N PHE A 287 -15.86 -5.84 3.24
CA PHE A 287 -15.45 -5.08 4.42
C PHE A 287 -15.87 -5.80 5.71
N ASP A 288 -17.08 -6.35 5.78
CA ASP A 288 -17.56 -7.13 6.95
C ASP A 288 -16.69 -8.37 7.19
N ALA A 289 -16.28 -9.08 6.13
CA ALA A 289 -15.38 -10.23 6.25
C ALA A 289 -14.00 -9.83 6.78
N TYR A 290 -13.42 -8.72 6.30
CA TYR A 290 -12.16 -8.19 6.82
C TYR A 290 -12.30 -7.69 8.25
N TRP A 291 -13.37 -6.98 8.56
CA TRP A 291 -13.67 -6.49 9.90
C TRP A 291 -13.76 -7.62 10.93
N ALA A 292 -14.40 -8.73 10.57
CA ALA A 292 -14.55 -9.90 11.43
C ALA A 292 -13.31 -10.82 11.47
N SER A 293 -12.31 -10.59 10.60
CA SER A 293 -11.17 -11.50 10.43
C SER A 293 -10.25 -11.59 11.66
N GLU A 294 -9.51 -12.69 11.76
CA GLU A 294 -8.47 -12.87 12.80
C GLU A 294 -7.36 -11.81 12.72
N SER A 295 -7.14 -11.21 11.55
CA SER A 295 -6.12 -10.17 11.32
C SER A 295 -6.54 -8.78 11.77
N ALA A 296 -7.86 -8.51 11.96
CA ALA A 296 -8.40 -7.23 12.40
C ALA A 296 -8.52 -7.19 13.93
N TRP A 297 -7.74 -6.35 14.57
CA TRP A 297 -7.67 -6.22 16.03
C TRP A 297 -8.29 -4.90 16.50
N PRO A 298 -9.16 -4.89 17.51
CA PRO A 298 -9.62 -3.65 18.16
C PRO A 298 -8.43 -2.78 18.55
N ALA A 299 -8.52 -1.49 18.28
CA ALA A 299 -7.40 -0.56 18.49
C ALA A 299 -7.17 -0.24 19.97
N GLY A 300 -8.23 -0.20 20.77
CA GLY A 300 -8.16 0.20 22.19
C GLY A 300 -7.06 -0.49 22.99
N PRO A 301 -6.94 -1.84 22.98
CA PRO A 301 -5.87 -2.54 23.71
C PRO A 301 -4.45 -2.34 23.17
N LEU A 302 -4.32 -1.82 21.96
CA LEU A 302 -3.04 -1.68 21.23
C LEU A 302 -2.49 -0.25 21.28
N LEU A 303 -3.39 0.73 21.34
CA LEU A 303 -3.05 2.15 21.29
C LEU A 303 -2.93 2.74 22.70
N PRO A 304 -2.26 3.91 22.86
CA PRO A 304 -2.21 4.60 24.14
C PRO A 304 -3.61 5.02 24.60
N ALA A 305 -3.79 5.22 25.90
CA ALA A 305 -5.03 5.78 26.41
C ALA A 305 -5.30 7.15 25.75
N PRO A 306 -6.54 7.40 25.29
CA PRO A 306 -6.86 8.64 24.58
C PRO A 306 -6.70 9.85 25.50
N GLY A 307 -6.02 10.89 25.01
CA GLY A 307 -5.94 12.16 25.72
C GLY A 307 -7.28 12.90 25.66
N ALA A 308 -7.69 13.52 26.76
CA ALA A 308 -8.99 14.20 26.88
C ALA A 308 -9.22 15.32 25.84
N GLN A 309 -8.17 15.84 25.21
CA GLN A 309 -8.26 16.94 24.24
C GLN A 309 -7.83 16.54 22.83
N THR A 310 -7.56 15.26 22.56
CA THR A 310 -6.95 14.83 21.27
C THR A 310 -7.88 15.12 20.09
N LEU A 311 -9.17 14.81 20.18
CA LEU A 311 -10.14 15.10 19.11
C LEU A 311 -10.34 16.61 18.90
N ARG A 312 -10.33 17.39 20.00
CA ARG A 312 -10.36 18.84 19.90
C ARG A 312 -9.11 19.39 19.20
N ALA A 313 -7.93 18.88 19.55
CA ALA A 313 -6.68 19.26 18.89
C ALA A 313 -6.67 18.86 17.41
N LEU A 314 -7.27 17.73 17.04
CA LEU A 314 -7.47 17.33 15.65
C LEU A 314 -8.36 18.34 14.90
N ALA A 315 -9.50 18.72 15.49
CA ALA A 315 -10.42 19.70 14.92
C ALA A 315 -9.76 21.09 14.78
N GLU A 316 -9.03 21.54 15.80
CA GLU A 316 -8.29 22.80 15.75
C GLU A 316 -7.16 22.76 14.69
N ARG A 317 -6.49 21.62 14.50
CA ARG A 317 -5.50 21.45 13.46
C ARG A 317 -6.14 21.52 12.08
N ALA A 318 -7.25 20.84 11.87
CA ALA A 318 -8.00 20.89 10.60
C ALA A 318 -8.46 22.33 10.29
N ALA A 319 -9.02 23.03 11.29
CA ALA A 319 -9.44 24.42 11.12
C ALA A 319 -8.27 25.37 10.78
N ARG A 320 -7.08 25.14 11.37
CA ARG A 320 -5.88 25.90 11.00
C ARG A 320 -5.47 25.64 9.55
N ILE A 321 -5.54 24.38 9.10
CA ILE A 321 -5.25 24.02 7.71
C ILE A 321 -6.23 24.72 6.76
N GLU A 322 -7.53 24.72 7.08
CA GLU A 322 -8.55 25.39 6.25
C GLU A 322 -8.37 26.91 6.18
N GLN A 323 -7.70 27.53 7.17
CA GLN A 323 -7.41 28.95 7.25
C GLN A 323 -6.02 29.31 6.71
N ASP A 324 -5.15 28.33 6.45
CA ASP A 324 -3.83 28.56 5.89
C ASP A 324 -3.97 29.06 4.44
N PRO A 325 -3.37 30.20 4.07
CA PRO A 325 -3.41 30.69 2.69
C PRO A 325 -2.91 29.67 1.66
N ALA A 326 -1.87 28.90 1.99
CA ALA A 326 -1.35 27.84 1.10
C ALA A 326 -2.34 26.69 0.92
N ALA A 327 -2.99 26.24 2.00
CA ALA A 327 -4.09 25.28 1.94
C ALA A 327 -5.38 25.92 1.40
N GLY A 328 -5.57 27.23 1.62
CA GLY A 328 -6.70 28.02 1.12
C GLY A 328 -6.83 27.95 -0.40
N ASP A 329 -5.72 28.08 -1.12
CA ASP A 329 -5.69 27.92 -2.58
C ASP A 329 -6.12 26.51 -3.00
N TYR A 330 -5.64 25.47 -2.31
CA TYR A 330 -6.02 24.08 -2.54
C TYR A 330 -7.51 23.85 -2.23
N MET A 331 -7.98 24.30 -1.07
CA MET A 331 -9.39 24.16 -0.66
C MET A 331 -10.34 24.96 -1.56
N SER A 332 -9.91 26.12 -2.10
CA SER A 332 -10.70 26.90 -3.07
C SER A 332 -10.77 26.15 -4.41
N ALA A 333 -9.65 25.61 -4.89
CA ALA A 333 -9.63 24.79 -6.09
C ALA A 333 -10.58 23.58 -5.97
N LEU A 334 -10.60 22.91 -4.82
CA LEU A 334 -11.54 21.79 -4.56
C LEU A 334 -13.02 22.23 -4.66
N ARG A 335 -13.37 23.43 -4.16
CA ARG A 335 -14.75 23.95 -4.20
C ARG A 335 -15.18 24.35 -5.61
N GLU A 336 -14.25 24.76 -6.46
CA GLU A 336 -14.50 25.23 -7.82
C GLU A 336 -14.53 24.10 -8.86
N LEU A 337 -14.12 22.87 -8.49
CA LEU A 337 -14.11 21.73 -9.40
C LEU A 337 -15.53 21.43 -9.95
N PRO A 338 -15.67 21.19 -11.26
CA PRO A 338 -16.94 20.81 -11.86
C PRO A 338 -17.56 19.59 -11.21
N PHE A 339 -16.75 18.62 -10.86
CA PHE A 339 -17.12 17.38 -10.17
C PHE A 339 -17.99 17.63 -8.93
N ILE A 340 -17.61 18.56 -8.06
CA ILE A 340 -18.39 18.88 -6.84
C ILE A 340 -19.78 19.43 -7.21
N ARG A 341 -19.86 20.33 -8.18
CA ARG A 341 -21.13 20.90 -8.61
C ARG A 341 -22.04 19.85 -9.24
N GLU A 342 -21.48 18.96 -10.04
CA GLU A 342 -22.20 17.87 -10.71
C GLU A 342 -22.71 16.84 -9.71
N LEU A 343 -21.88 16.45 -8.73
CA LEU A 343 -22.26 15.52 -7.68
C LEU A 343 -23.40 16.10 -6.82
N MET A 344 -23.26 17.33 -6.33
CA MET A 344 -24.25 18.00 -5.49
C MET A 344 -25.57 18.24 -6.22
N ALA A 345 -25.55 18.38 -7.53
CA ALA A 345 -26.75 18.56 -8.37
C ALA A 345 -27.35 17.23 -8.85
N GLY A 346 -26.82 16.07 -8.43
CA GLY A 346 -27.25 14.76 -8.90
C GLY A 346 -27.05 14.54 -10.41
N ARG A 347 -26.12 15.28 -11.03
CA ARG A 347 -25.85 15.24 -12.47
C ARG A 347 -24.49 14.65 -12.81
N LEU A 348 -23.79 14.06 -11.82
CA LEU A 348 -22.52 13.40 -12.09
C LEU A 348 -22.75 12.29 -13.12
N PRO A 349 -22.07 12.32 -14.28
CA PRO A 349 -22.24 11.30 -15.28
C PRO A 349 -21.72 9.96 -14.78
N LEU A 350 -22.58 8.95 -14.77
CA LEU A 350 -22.25 7.58 -14.41
C LEU A 350 -22.23 6.70 -15.65
N GLN A 351 -21.19 5.91 -15.77
CA GLN A 351 -21.09 4.87 -16.79
C GLN A 351 -21.65 3.56 -16.22
N TRP A 352 -22.81 3.13 -16.73
CA TRP A 352 -23.49 1.93 -16.24
C TRP A 352 -22.97 0.69 -16.95
N ALA A 353 -22.54 -0.30 -16.19
CA ALA A 353 -21.98 -1.53 -16.71
C ALA A 353 -22.17 -2.71 -15.74
N PRO A 354 -22.18 -3.95 -16.25
CA PRO A 354 -22.00 -5.13 -15.41
C PRO A 354 -20.63 -5.08 -14.75
N ALA A 355 -20.57 -5.43 -13.47
CA ALA A 355 -19.32 -5.47 -12.77
C ALA A 355 -19.30 -6.56 -11.70
N ARG A 356 -18.10 -7.00 -11.35
CA ARG A 356 -17.85 -7.94 -10.25
C ARG A 356 -16.74 -7.39 -9.39
N MET A 357 -16.95 -7.47 -8.08
CA MET A 357 -15.86 -7.28 -7.14
C MET A 357 -15.01 -8.54 -7.08
N VAL A 358 -13.70 -8.35 -6.99
CA VAL A 358 -12.72 -9.39 -6.68
C VAL A 358 -11.88 -8.92 -5.51
N SER A 359 -11.65 -9.80 -4.53
CA SER A 359 -10.81 -9.52 -3.39
C SER A 359 -10.15 -10.79 -2.87
N ASP A 360 -9.01 -10.63 -2.21
CA ASP A 360 -8.42 -11.74 -1.48
C ASP A 360 -9.22 -12.05 -0.22
N ASP A 361 -9.30 -13.35 0.13
CA ASP A 361 -9.79 -13.78 1.43
C ASP A 361 -8.90 -13.15 2.55
N PRO A 362 -9.46 -12.53 3.60
CA PRO A 362 -8.70 -11.91 4.68
C PRO A 362 -7.74 -12.88 5.38
N ALA A 363 -7.98 -14.21 5.34
CA ALA A 363 -7.07 -15.22 5.85
C ALA A 363 -5.71 -15.26 5.11
N LYS A 364 -5.60 -14.63 3.92
CA LYS A 364 -4.31 -14.41 3.24
C LYS A 364 -3.35 -13.59 4.10
N GLY A 365 -3.86 -12.65 4.91
CA GLY A 365 -3.09 -11.90 5.90
C GLY A 365 -2.39 -12.78 6.95
N LEU A 366 -2.84 -14.02 7.12
CA LEU A 366 -2.23 -15.03 7.98
C LEU A 366 -1.58 -16.18 7.20
N GLY A 367 -1.61 -16.13 5.85
CA GLY A 367 -1.12 -17.20 4.99
C GLY A 367 -2.00 -18.47 5.00
N LYS A 368 -3.29 -18.31 5.32
CA LYS A 368 -4.27 -19.40 5.47
C LYS A 368 -5.35 -19.41 4.39
N ALA A 369 -5.36 -18.45 3.45
CA ALA A 369 -6.38 -18.37 2.42
C ALA A 369 -6.34 -19.60 1.49
N PRO A 370 -7.51 -20.18 1.15
CA PRO A 370 -7.58 -21.23 0.16
C PRO A 370 -7.29 -20.64 -1.25
N PRO A 371 -6.79 -21.43 -2.21
CA PRO A 371 -6.49 -20.95 -3.56
C PRO A 371 -7.67 -20.23 -4.24
N ALA A 372 -8.90 -20.71 -4.06
CA ALA A 372 -10.11 -20.09 -4.61
C ALA A 372 -10.42 -18.71 -4.01
N GLY A 373 -9.91 -18.42 -2.80
CA GLY A 373 -10.05 -17.13 -2.13
C GLY A 373 -8.98 -16.12 -2.54
N LEU A 374 -8.07 -16.45 -3.45
CA LEU A 374 -7.06 -15.51 -3.95
C LEU A 374 -7.60 -14.67 -5.10
N LEU A 375 -7.38 -13.36 -5.05
CA LEU A 375 -7.76 -12.42 -6.09
C LEU A 375 -7.22 -12.86 -7.47
N THR A 376 -5.99 -13.33 -7.55
CA THR A 376 -5.38 -13.79 -8.80
C THR A 376 -6.14 -14.96 -9.43
N GLN A 377 -6.70 -15.87 -8.63
CA GLN A 377 -7.52 -16.97 -9.12
C GLN A 377 -8.89 -16.47 -9.59
N GLN A 378 -9.50 -15.55 -8.86
CA GLN A 378 -10.77 -14.93 -9.25
C GLN A 378 -10.63 -14.16 -10.56
N LEU A 379 -9.56 -13.36 -10.72
CA LEU A 379 -9.25 -12.65 -11.97
C LEU A 379 -9.11 -13.63 -13.14
N ARG A 380 -8.37 -14.73 -12.96
CA ARG A 380 -8.22 -15.76 -13.99
C ARG A 380 -9.56 -16.36 -14.40
N ASN A 381 -10.42 -16.66 -13.44
CA ASN A 381 -11.74 -17.25 -13.71
C ASN A 381 -12.68 -16.28 -14.44
N ILE A 382 -12.62 -14.96 -14.15
CA ILE A 382 -13.51 -13.95 -14.75
C ILE A 382 -12.98 -13.48 -16.11
N LEU A 383 -11.68 -13.21 -16.19
CA LEU A 383 -11.08 -12.64 -17.40
C LEU A 383 -10.75 -13.71 -18.44
N GLY A 384 -10.47 -14.95 -18.00
CA GLY A 384 -9.91 -15.97 -18.89
C GLY A 384 -8.53 -15.55 -19.40
N GLU A 385 -8.17 -16.06 -20.59
CA GLU A 385 -6.93 -15.66 -21.26
C GLU A 385 -7.22 -14.53 -22.26
N PRO A 386 -6.50 -13.38 -22.17
CA PRO A 386 -6.56 -12.32 -23.19
C PRO A 386 -6.23 -12.86 -24.57
N ARG A 387 -7.04 -12.51 -25.58
CA ARG A 387 -6.87 -13.03 -26.94
C ARG A 387 -6.44 -11.98 -27.95
N ARG A 388 -6.82 -10.72 -27.73
CA ARG A 388 -6.56 -9.61 -28.66
C ARG A 388 -5.60 -8.59 -28.06
N THR A 389 -5.91 -8.09 -26.88
CA THR A 389 -5.14 -7.02 -26.24
C THR A 389 -5.07 -7.20 -24.73
N LEU A 390 -3.92 -6.85 -24.16
CA LEU A 390 -3.74 -6.65 -22.72
C LEU A 390 -2.95 -5.35 -22.53
N ASP A 391 -3.62 -4.33 -22.01
CA ASP A 391 -3.05 -3.03 -21.68
C ASP A 391 -2.93 -2.91 -20.16
N LEU A 392 -1.72 -3.07 -19.65
CA LEU A 392 -1.44 -3.18 -18.22
C LEU A 392 -0.74 -1.94 -17.68
N VAL A 393 -1.29 -1.34 -16.64
CA VAL A 393 -0.67 -0.26 -15.85
C VAL A 393 -0.40 -0.78 -14.46
N SER A 394 0.89 -0.84 -14.07
CA SER A 394 1.30 -1.31 -12.76
C SER A 394 2.60 -0.62 -12.30
N PRO A 395 2.58 0.16 -11.23
CA PRO A 395 3.78 0.87 -10.73
C PRO A 395 4.88 -0.09 -10.30
N TYR A 396 4.50 -1.23 -9.72
CA TYR A 396 5.37 -2.33 -9.37
C TYR A 396 5.04 -3.51 -10.28
N PHE A 397 5.87 -3.69 -11.29
CA PHE A 397 5.74 -4.76 -12.27
C PHE A 397 6.91 -5.73 -12.13
N VAL A 398 6.69 -6.80 -11.37
CA VAL A 398 7.66 -7.87 -11.13
C VAL A 398 7.01 -9.19 -11.51
N PRO A 399 6.97 -9.54 -12.81
CA PRO A 399 6.25 -10.73 -13.28
C PRO A 399 6.87 -12.05 -12.79
N ALA A 400 8.06 -12.02 -12.22
CA ALA A 400 8.86 -13.19 -11.91
C ALA A 400 9.04 -14.10 -13.15
N GLU A 401 9.45 -15.35 -12.98
CA GLU A 401 9.62 -16.27 -14.12
C GLU A 401 8.26 -16.67 -14.73
N ALA A 402 7.33 -17.08 -13.86
CA ALA A 402 6.02 -17.59 -14.30
C ALA A 402 5.19 -16.52 -15.03
N GLY A 403 5.16 -15.29 -14.51
CA GLY A 403 4.46 -14.18 -15.18
C GLY A 403 5.14 -13.78 -16.47
N THR A 404 6.49 -13.78 -16.52
CA THR A 404 7.24 -13.52 -17.78
C THR A 404 6.86 -14.54 -18.85
N GLN A 405 6.79 -15.83 -18.50
CA GLN A 405 6.36 -16.88 -19.43
C GLN A 405 4.90 -16.72 -19.87
N ALA A 406 4.00 -16.33 -18.93
CA ALA A 406 2.60 -16.09 -19.26
C ALA A 406 2.43 -14.91 -20.24
N PHE A 407 3.04 -13.75 -19.98
CA PHE A 407 3.01 -12.60 -20.89
C PHE A 407 3.63 -12.93 -22.25
N ALA A 408 4.74 -13.66 -22.26
CA ALA A 408 5.39 -14.11 -23.48
C ALA A 408 4.52 -15.09 -24.28
N ALA A 409 3.77 -15.97 -23.61
CA ALA A 409 2.84 -16.87 -24.28
C ALA A 409 1.68 -16.11 -24.93
N LEU A 410 1.10 -15.11 -24.23
CA LEU A 410 0.05 -14.25 -24.79
C LEU A 410 0.54 -13.50 -26.04
N ALA A 411 1.71 -12.87 -25.99
CA ALA A 411 2.26 -12.11 -27.10
C ALA A 411 2.58 -13.02 -28.29
N ARG A 412 3.20 -14.17 -28.07
CA ARG A 412 3.45 -15.18 -29.13
C ARG A 412 2.16 -15.77 -29.70
N GLY A 413 1.10 -15.84 -28.89
CA GLY A 413 -0.24 -16.24 -29.31
C GLY A 413 -0.97 -15.21 -30.18
N GLY A 414 -0.36 -14.04 -30.42
CA GLY A 414 -0.89 -12.97 -31.27
C GLY A 414 -1.62 -11.85 -30.51
N ALA A 415 -1.71 -11.92 -29.19
CA ALA A 415 -2.26 -10.81 -28.42
C ALA A 415 -1.25 -9.64 -28.36
N GLN A 416 -1.75 -8.41 -28.54
CA GLN A 416 -0.97 -7.21 -28.26
C GLN A 416 -0.86 -7.02 -26.74
N VAL A 417 0.34 -7.13 -26.19
CA VAL A 417 0.59 -6.93 -24.76
C VAL A 417 1.41 -5.67 -24.58
N ARG A 418 0.86 -4.69 -23.85
CA ARG A 418 1.51 -3.42 -23.50
C ARG A 418 1.55 -3.25 -22.01
N VAL A 419 2.69 -2.82 -21.48
CA VAL A 419 2.89 -2.62 -20.04
C VAL A 419 3.44 -1.22 -19.79
N LEU A 420 2.78 -0.48 -18.90
CA LEU A 420 3.27 0.77 -18.33
C LEU A 420 3.69 0.53 -16.88
N THR A 421 4.95 0.86 -16.57
CA THR A 421 5.50 0.82 -15.20
C THR A 421 6.35 2.06 -14.93
N ASN A 422 6.96 2.17 -13.75
CA ASN A 422 7.86 3.27 -13.42
C ASN A 422 9.25 3.06 -14.04
N ALA A 423 9.82 4.12 -14.63
CA ALA A 423 11.25 4.19 -14.91
C ALA A 423 12.07 4.14 -13.61
N LEU A 424 13.35 3.77 -13.69
CA LEU A 424 14.21 3.73 -12.52
C LEU A 424 14.35 5.09 -11.83
N GLU A 425 14.28 6.19 -12.57
CA GLU A 425 14.31 7.54 -11.99
C GLU A 425 13.03 7.91 -11.22
N ALA A 426 11.88 7.34 -11.64
CA ALA A 426 10.57 7.65 -11.09
C ALA A 426 10.16 6.73 -9.94
N THR A 427 10.68 5.49 -9.88
CA THR A 427 10.30 4.53 -8.83
C THR A 427 10.76 4.99 -7.45
N ASP A 428 9.89 4.85 -6.45
CA ASP A 428 10.17 5.06 -5.03
C ASP A 428 10.91 3.86 -4.40
N VAL A 429 10.80 2.64 -5.00
CA VAL A 429 11.38 1.39 -4.46
C VAL A 429 12.33 0.74 -5.46
N ALA A 430 13.60 1.13 -5.45
CA ALA A 430 14.63 0.63 -6.37
C ALA A 430 14.80 -0.89 -6.35
N VAL A 431 14.58 -1.55 -5.20
CA VAL A 431 14.68 -3.01 -5.08
C VAL A 431 13.57 -3.71 -5.88
N VAL A 432 12.36 -3.15 -5.95
CA VAL A 432 11.26 -3.67 -6.79
C VAL A 432 11.63 -3.55 -8.26
N HIS A 433 12.18 -2.39 -8.65
CA HIS A 433 12.65 -2.19 -10.02
C HIS A 433 13.71 -3.22 -10.45
N SER A 434 14.55 -3.70 -9.54
CA SER A 434 15.54 -4.75 -9.85
C SER A 434 14.89 -6.08 -10.27
N GLY A 435 13.73 -6.42 -9.71
CA GLY A 435 12.95 -7.59 -10.11
C GLY A 435 12.39 -7.48 -11.52
N TYR A 436 11.93 -6.28 -11.91
CA TYR A 436 11.49 -5.97 -13.27
C TYR A 436 12.66 -5.96 -14.27
N ALA A 437 13.73 -5.24 -13.95
CA ALA A 437 14.84 -4.97 -14.85
C ALA A 437 15.43 -6.25 -15.47
N LYS A 438 15.55 -7.33 -14.71
CA LYS A 438 16.07 -8.62 -15.20
C LYS A 438 15.12 -9.36 -16.15
N ARG A 439 13.85 -8.96 -16.23
CA ARG A 439 12.83 -9.59 -17.08
C ARG A 439 12.58 -8.87 -18.40
N ARG A 440 13.07 -7.62 -18.54
CA ARG A 440 12.86 -6.76 -19.73
C ARG A 440 13.19 -7.45 -21.05
N LYS A 441 14.40 -8.02 -21.16
CA LYS A 441 14.86 -8.66 -22.42
C LYS A 441 13.94 -9.79 -22.85
N ALA A 442 13.58 -10.68 -21.93
CA ALA A 442 12.72 -11.83 -22.23
C ALA A 442 11.30 -11.39 -22.66
N LEU A 443 10.75 -10.35 -22.05
CA LEU A 443 9.46 -9.79 -22.42
C LEU A 443 9.51 -9.14 -23.81
N LEU A 444 10.51 -8.31 -24.08
CA LEU A 444 10.69 -7.64 -25.38
C LEU A 444 10.93 -8.64 -26.51
N GLN A 445 11.76 -9.68 -26.29
CA GLN A 445 11.99 -10.77 -27.25
C GLN A 445 10.72 -11.55 -27.59
N ALA A 446 9.77 -11.61 -26.67
CA ALA A 446 8.48 -12.24 -26.89
C ALA A 446 7.45 -11.32 -27.58
N GLY A 447 7.78 -10.04 -27.81
CA GLY A 447 6.89 -9.08 -28.45
C GLY A 447 6.05 -8.23 -27.49
N VAL A 448 6.29 -8.31 -26.17
CA VAL A 448 5.65 -7.42 -25.20
C VAL A 448 6.24 -6.01 -25.36
N ARG A 449 5.38 -4.99 -25.40
CA ARG A 449 5.81 -3.58 -25.46
C ARG A 449 5.89 -3.01 -24.05
N LEU A 450 7.03 -2.39 -23.70
CA LEU A 450 7.30 -1.85 -22.39
C LEU A 450 7.45 -0.34 -22.44
N TYR A 451 6.71 0.34 -21.57
CA TYR A 451 6.74 1.78 -21.37
C TYR A 451 7.11 2.08 -19.91
N GLU A 452 8.07 2.97 -19.71
CA GLU A 452 8.55 3.36 -18.38
C GLU A 452 8.24 4.84 -18.13
N MET A 453 7.35 5.12 -17.17
CA MET A 453 6.93 6.48 -16.77
C MET A 453 8.13 7.29 -16.32
N ARG A 454 8.31 8.47 -16.91
CA ARG A 454 9.36 9.44 -16.51
C ARG A 454 8.97 10.15 -15.22
N ARG A 455 9.98 10.54 -14.45
CA ARG A 455 9.76 11.29 -13.21
C ARG A 455 9.19 12.69 -13.44
N SER A 456 9.58 13.35 -14.50
CA SER A 456 9.14 14.71 -14.84
C SER A 456 8.51 14.68 -16.22
N TYR A 457 7.20 14.87 -16.29
CA TYR A 457 6.49 15.08 -17.55
C TYR A 457 6.26 16.58 -17.72
N ALA A 458 6.94 17.18 -18.72
CA ALA A 458 6.75 18.57 -19.12
C ALA A 458 5.58 18.72 -20.13
N GLY A 459 4.50 17.96 -19.95
CA GLY A 459 3.29 18.12 -20.76
C GLY A 459 2.55 19.43 -20.43
N PRO A 460 1.60 19.87 -21.29
CA PRO A 460 0.82 21.06 -21.01
C PRO A 460 0.12 20.88 -19.67
N LYS A 461 0.47 21.73 -18.70
CA LYS A 461 -0.27 21.81 -17.43
C LYS A 461 -1.72 22.11 -17.76
N PRO A 462 -2.70 21.36 -17.24
CA PRO A 462 -4.10 21.73 -17.41
C PRO A 462 -4.29 23.19 -17.01
N GLN A 463 -4.77 24.01 -17.94
CA GLN A 463 -4.99 25.43 -17.68
C GLN A 463 -5.98 25.56 -16.52
N GLY A 464 -5.57 26.28 -15.47
CA GLY A 464 -6.45 26.65 -14.34
C GLY A 464 -6.18 25.98 -13.01
N ARG A 465 -5.15 25.13 -12.88
CA ARG A 465 -4.82 24.50 -11.58
C ARG A 465 -3.67 25.19 -10.89
N GLY A 466 -3.90 25.51 -9.62
CA GLY A 466 -3.07 26.35 -8.78
C GLY A 466 -1.61 25.92 -8.59
N ARG A 467 -0.91 26.64 -7.75
CA ARG A 467 0.55 26.61 -7.49
C ARG A 467 1.15 25.27 -7.07
N PHE A 468 0.35 24.25 -6.78
CA PHE A 468 0.79 22.91 -6.41
C PHE A 468 1.07 22.05 -7.65
N GLY A 469 2.02 22.49 -8.48
CA GLY A 469 2.59 21.66 -9.54
C GLY A 469 3.74 20.86 -8.96
N SER A 470 3.57 19.54 -8.80
CA SER A 470 4.66 18.69 -8.31
C SER A 470 5.90 18.79 -9.19
N SER A 471 7.08 18.76 -8.57
CA SER A 471 8.37 18.73 -9.26
C SER A 471 8.68 17.39 -9.94
N GLY A 472 7.80 16.39 -9.80
CA GLY A 472 7.91 15.07 -10.42
C GLY A 472 6.68 14.23 -10.14
N SER A 473 6.31 13.36 -11.09
CA SER A 473 5.25 12.37 -10.90
C SER A 473 5.83 10.96 -10.86
N SER A 474 5.17 10.08 -10.09
CA SER A 474 5.43 8.64 -10.05
C SER A 474 4.12 7.91 -10.32
N LEU A 475 4.16 6.87 -11.14
CA LEU A 475 3.00 6.03 -11.38
C LEU A 475 2.62 5.28 -10.11
N HIS A 476 1.31 5.27 -9.77
CA HIS A 476 0.78 4.45 -8.69
C HIS A 476 -0.53 3.74 -9.05
N ALA A 477 -1.13 4.01 -10.21
CA ALA A 477 -2.34 3.34 -10.71
C ALA A 477 -2.12 1.84 -10.96
N LYS A 478 -3.12 1.04 -10.61
CA LYS A 478 -3.18 -0.41 -10.85
C LYS A 478 -4.46 -0.70 -11.62
N THR A 479 -4.34 -0.69 -12.94
CA THR A 479 -5.46 -0.93 -13.84
C THR A 479 -5.01 -1.66 -15.10
N PHE A 480 -5.90 -2.42 -15.69
CA PHE A 480 -5.63 -3.02 -16.99
C PHE A 480 -6.90 -3.21 -17.80
N GLY A 481 -6.75 -3.08 -19.12
CA GLY A 481 -7.78 -3.36 -20.11
C GLY A 481 -7.53 -4.71 -20.80
N VAL A 482 -8.59 -5.48 -21.00
CA VAL A 482 -8.54 -6.80 -21.64
C VAL A 482 -9.48 -6.83 -22.84
N ASP A 483 -8.91 -7.15 -24.00
CA ASP A 483 -9.59 -7.39 -25.26
C ASP A 483 -10.49 -6.23 -25.77
N GLY A 484 -10.30 -5.02 -25.21
CA GLY A 484 -11.13 -3.85 -25.48
C GLY A 484 -12.56 -3.98 -24.93
N GLU A 485 -12.81 -4.86 -23.97
CA GLU A 485 -14.14 -5.18 -23.44
C GLU A 485 -14.24 -5.02 -21.92
N ARG A 486 -13.20 -5.36 -21.20
CA ARG A 486 -13.19 -5.42 -19.73
C ARG A 486 -12.05 -4.60 -19.15
N VAL A 487 -12.29 -4.02 -17.99
CA VAL A 487 -11.32 -3.23 -17.26
C VAL A 487 -11.24 -3.73 -15.82
N PHE A 488 -10.02 -3.84 -15.30
CA PHE A 488 -9.78 -3.96 -13.87
C PHE A 488 -9.32 -2.60 -13.32
N ILE A 489 -9.89 -2.19 -12.20
CA ILE A 489 -9.46 -1.04 -11.39
C ILE A 489 -9.39 -1.47 -9.94
N GLY A 490 -8.24 -1.29 -9.27
CA GLY A 490 -8.11 -1.72 -7.88
C GLY A 490 -6.74 -1.46 -7.28
N SER A 491 -6.36 -2.30 -6.32
CA SER A 491 -5.11 -2.17 -5.57
C SER A 491 -4.00 -3.12 -6.02
N PHE A 492 -4.30 -4.11 -6.89
CA PHE A 492 -3.40 -5.22 -7.23
C PHE A 492 -2.26 -4.79 -8.16
N ASN A 493 -1.01 -4.88 -7.68
CA ASN A 493 0.19 -4.80 -8.51
C ASN A 493 0.52 -6.16 -9.14
N PHE A 494 1.15 -6.13 -10.31
CA PHE A 494 1.68 -7.35 -10.93
C PHE A 494 3.04 -7.71 -10.35
N ASP A 495 3.05 -8.09 -9.08
CA ASP A 495 4.24 -8.53 -8.35
C ASP A 495 3.93 -9.72 -7.41
N PRO A 496 4.95 -10.48 -6.97
CA PRO A 496 4.77 -11.62 -6.08
C PRO A 496 4.22 -11.26 -4.71
N ARG A 497 4.44 -10.02 -4.23
CA ARG A 497 3.92 -9.55 -2.96
C ARG A 497 2.41 -9.41 -3.01
N SER A 498 1.87 -8.73 -4.02
CA SER A 498 0.43 -8.62 -4.24
C SER A 498 -0.21 -9.97 -4.54
N ALA A 499 0.47 -10.83 -5.29
CA ALA A 499 -0.04 -12.17 -5.59
C ALA A 499 -0.13 -13.08 -4.36
N ASN A 500 0.87 -13.05 -3.43
CA ASN A 500 1.05 -14.09 -2.42
C ASN A 500 1.03 -13.62 -0.96
N LEU A 501 1.29 -12.33 -0.71
CA LEU A 501 1.49 -11.81 0.65
C LEU A 501 0.43 -10.79 1.06
N ASN A 502 0.27 -9.73 0.29
CA ASN A 502 -0.70 -8.69 0.59
C ASN A 502 -2.10 -9.11 0.17
N THR A 503 -3.10 -8.66 0.92
CA THR A 503 -4.47 -8.74 0.44
C THR A 503 -4.78 -7.54 -0.47
N GLU A 504 -5.56 -7.78 -1.50
CA GLU A 504 -5.89 -6.83 -2.55
C GLU A 504 -7.38 -6.87 -2.86
N LEU A 505 -7.90 -5.80 -3.48
CA LEU A 505 -9.27 -5.74 -4.00
C LEU A 505 -9.34 -4.95 -5.31
N GLY A 506 -10.43 -5.14 -6.04
CA GLY A 506 -10.72 -4.37 -7.25
C GLY A 506 -12.04 -4.73 -7.89
N PHE A 507 -12.41 -3.95 -8.90
CA PHE A 507 -13.53 -4.24 -9.77
C PHE A 507 -13.07 -4.75 -11.12
N VAL A 508 -13.73 -5.78 -11.63
CA VAL A 508 -13.76 -6.13 -13.06
C VAL A 508 -15.04 -5.57 -13.63
N ILE A 509 -14.92 -4.58 -14.51
CA ILE A 509 -16.03 -3.85 -15.13
C ILE A 509 -16.10 -4.25 -16.59
N GLU A 510 -17.26 -4.73 -17.04
CA GLU A 510 -17.53 -5.07 -18.44
C GLU A 510 -17.92 -3.80 -19.20
N SER A 511 -16.94 -2.98 -19.55
CA SER A 511 -17.14 -1.70 -20.22
C SER A 511 -16.18 -1.52 -21.42
N PRO A 512 -16.67 -1.73 -22.65
CA PRO A 512 -15.89 -1.45 -23.85
C PRO A 512 -15.43 0.01 -23.95
N ASP A 513 -16.21 0.96 -23.42
CA ASP A 513 -15.86 2.38 -23.44
C ASP A 513 -14.66 2.68 -22.54
N MET A 514 -14.65 2.16 -21.31
CA MET A 514 -13.49 2.29 -20.40
C MET A 514 -12.27 1.57 -20.99
N ALA A 515 -12.45 0.38 -21.55
CA ALA A 515 -11.36 -0.38 -22.13
C ALA A 515 -10.75 0.34 -23.35
N ARG A 516 -11.59 0.94 -24.22
CA ARG A 516 -11.14 1.78 -25.33
C ARG A 516 -10.41 3.04 -24.84
N HIS A 517 -10.85 3.64 -23.75
CA HIS A 517 -10.18 4.79 -23.17
C HIS A 517 -8.76 4.43 -22.69
N ILE A 518 -8.58 3.28 -22.02
CA ILE A 518 -7.26 2.79 -21.64
C ILE A 518 -6.38 2.55 -22.88
N ALA A 519 -6.94 1.88 -23.92
CA ALA A 519 -6.21 1.64 -25.15
C ALA A 519 -5.78 2.95 -25.84
N ALA A 520 -6.68 3.94 -25.90
CA ALA A 520 -6.38 5.25 -26.47
C ALA A 520 -5.28 5.99 -25.68
N THR A 521 -5.27 5.89 -24.35
CA THR A 521 -4.19 6.44 -23.52
C THR A 521 -2.83 5.81 -23.85
N PHE A 522 -2.79 4.50 -24.10
CA PHE A 522 -1.57 3.81 -24.57
C PHE A 522 -1.11 4.24 -25.96
N ASP A 523 -2.03 4.65 -26.82
CA ASP A 523 -1.71 5.09 -28.17
C ASP A 523 -1.31 6.57 -28.25
N GLN A 524 -1.88 7.42 -27.40
CA GLN A 524 -1.79 8.88 -27.52
C GLN A 524 -0.95 9.55 -26.42
N ASP A 525 -1.21 9.22 -25.15
CA ASP A 525 -0.65 9.98 -24.01
C ASP A 525 0.63 9.33 -23.47
N ILE A 526 0.64 8.00 -23.33
CA ILE A 526 1.74 7.25 -22.74
C ILE A 526 3.06 7.47 -23.52
N PRO A 527 3.12 7.44 -24.85
CA PRO A 527 4.38 7.66 -25.57
C PRO A 527 5.03 9.02 -25.28
N ALA A 528 4.22 10.06 -25.04
CA ALA A 528 4.73 11.40 -24.71
C ALA A 528 5.25 11.51 -23.26
N ALA A 529 4.77 10.66 -22.35
CA ALA A 529 5.06 10.72 -20.91
C ALA A 529 6.12 9.70 -20.45
N THR A 530 6.60 8.83 -21.36
CA THR A 530 7.40 7.66 -20.99
C THR A 530 8.68 7.53 -21.81
N TYR A 531 9.51 6.58 -21.39
CA TYR A 531 10.50 5.95 -22.24
C TYR A 531 9.91 4.64 -22.78
N GLU A 532 9.92 4.46 -24.12
CA GLU A 532 9.65 3.16 -24.72
C GLU A 532 10.94 2.33 -24.70
N VAL A 533 10.90 1.16 -24.07
CA VAL A 533 12.06 0.27 -23.96
C VAL A 533 12.11 -0.65 -25.16
N ARG A 534 13.27 -0.76 -25.79
CA ARG A 534 13.48 -1.60 -26.97
C ARG A 534 14.78 -2.41 -26.90
N LEU A 535 14.93 -3.37 -27.80
CA LEU A 535 16.15 -4.13 -28.05
C LEU A 535 16.76 -3.72 -29.36
N ASP A 536 18.08 -3.60 -29.39
CA ASP A 536 18.87 -3.48 -30.61
C ASP A 536 19.13 -4.85 -31.22
N ASP A 537 19.71 -4.88 -32.42
CA ASP A 537 20.03 -6.12 -33.15
C ASP A 537 21.01 -7.03 -32.39
N ASP A 538 21.89 -6.46 -31.57
CA ASP A 538 22.81 -7.20 -30.68
C ASP A 538 22.16 -7.65 -29.35
N GLY A 539 20.88 -7.34 -29.16
CA GLY A 539 20.15 -7.64 -27.94
C GLY A 539 20.44 -6.69 -26.77
N SER A 540 21.08 -5.53 -27.04
CA SER A 540 21.25 -4.47 -26.04
C SER A 540 19.96 -3.69 -25.84
N LEU A 541 19.68 -3.27 -24.59
CA LEU A 541 18.54 -2.44 -24.26
C LEU A 541 18.83 -0.98 -24.60
N TYR A 542 17.83 -0.31 -25.16
CA TYR A 542 17.82 1.14 -25.33
C TYR A 542 16.42 1.71 -25.05
N TRP A 543 16.36 3.02 -24.77
CA TRP A 543 15.14 3.73 -24.43
C TRP A 543 14.90 4.84 -25.45
N LEU A 544 13.67 4.97 -25.93
CA LEU A 544 13.24 6.05 -26.80
C LEU A 544 12.37 7.02 -26.00
N GLU A 545 12.70 8.29 -26.08
CA GLU A 545 11.97 9.38 -25.47
C GLU A 545 11.44 10.33 -26.55
N GLN A 546 10.15 10.68 -26.48
CA GLN A 546 9.58 11.76 -27.27
C GLN A 546 9.81 13.08 -26.52
N ARG A 547 10.62 13.98 -27.12
CA ARG A 547 10.96 15.28 -26.52
C ARG A 547 10.88 16.36 -27.58
N ASP A 548 10.01 17.36 -27.37
CA ASP A 548 9.87 18.53 -28.26
C ASP A 548 9.66 18.17 -29.74
N GLY A 549 8.90 17.09 -30.01
CA GLY A 549 8.62 16.59 -31.34
C GLY A 549 9.74 15.76 -31.97
N ALA A 550 10.84 15.51 -31.27
CA ALA A 550 11.95 14.67 -31.68
C ALA A 550 12.03 13.39 -30.84
N THR A 551 12.51 12.31 -31.48
CA THR A 551 12.80 11.05 -30.79
C THR A 551 14.25 11.06 -30.33
N VAL A 552 14.47 10.98 -29.01
CA VAL A 552 15.79 10.90 -28.39
C VAL A 552 16.05 9.46 -27.96
N ARG A 553 17.20 8.89 -28.36
CA ARG A 553 17.65 7.57 -27.95
C ARG A 553 18.61 7.66 -26.77
N HIS A 554 18.42 6.79 -25.80
CA HIS A 554 19.31 6.58 -24.67
C HIS A 554 19.79 5.12 -24.65
N ASP A 555 21.10 4.91 -24.67
CA ASP A 555 21.71 3.56 -24.66
C ASP A 555 21.96 3.04 -23.22
N SER A 556 21.42 3.72 -22.23
CA SER A 556 21.43 3.31 -20.82
C SER A 556 20.25 3.94 -20.11
N GLU A 557 19.83 3.38 -18.96
CA GLU A 557 18.69 3.90 -18.18
C GLU A 557 18.78 5.41 -17.96
N PRO A 558 17.78 6.17 -18.50
CA PRO A 558 17.81 7.63 -18.45
C PRO A 558 17.61 8.18 -17.03
N GLY A 559 18.05 9.41 -16.81
CA GLY A 559 17.74 10.18 -15.59
C GLY A 559 18.37 9.68 -14.29
N VAL A 560 19.22 8.65 -14.31
CA VAL A 560 19.77 8.04 -13.10
C VAL A 560 21.28 8.01 -13.05
N SER A 561 21.83 8.13 -11.83
CA SER A 561 23.28 8.04 -11.58
C SER A 561 23.81 6.61 -11.80
N LEU A 562 25.11 6.49 -12.10
CA LEU A 562 25.81 5.20 -12.17
C LEU A 562 25.66 4.38 -10.90
N TRP A 563 25.65 5.04 -9.74
CA TRP A 563 25.49 4.38 -8.44
C TRP A 563 24.10 3.75 -8.29
N ARG A 564 23.04 4.43 -8.71
CA ARG A 564 21.67 3.88 -8.68
C ARG A 564 21.51 2.68 -9.62
N ARG A 565 22.12 2.75 -10.81
CA ARG A 565 22.17 1.61 -11.75
C ARG A 565 22.92 0.41 -11.15
N PHE A 566 24.09 0.67 -10.55
CA PHE A 566 24.87 -0.35 -9.86
C PHE A 566 24.08 -1.00 -8.71
N SER A 567 23.38 -0.21 -7.90
CA SER A 567 22.56 -0.73 -6.81
C SER A 567 21.46 -1.65 -7.30
N VAL A 568 20.74 -1.28 -8.36
CA VAL A 568 19.70 -2.13 -8.99
C VAL A 568 20.30 -3.41 -9.55
N TRP A 569 21.44 -3.31 -10.24
CA TRP A 569 22.16 -4.49 -10.72
C TRP A 569 22.54 -5.42 -9.56
N LEU A 570 23.10 -4.90 -8.47
CA LEU A 570 23.45 -5.68 -7.29
C LEU A 570 22.21 -6.37 -6.67
N PHE A 571 21.10 -5.65 -6.51
CA PHE A 571 19.84 -6.23 -6.01
C PHE A 571 19.30 -7.31 -6.95
N SER A 572 19.47 -7.17 -8.26
CA SER A 572 19.00 -8.16 -9.23
C SER A 572 19.70 -9.53 -9.11
N LEU A 573 20.90 -9.57 -8.51
CA LEU A 573 21.63 -10.81 -8.24
C LEU A 573 21.09 -11.56 -7.00
N LEU A 574 20.33 -10.88 -6.16
CA LEU A 574 19.79 -11.47 -4.92
C LEU A 574 18.45 -12.18 -5.21
N PRO A 575 18.13 -13.28 -4.51
CA PRO A 575 16.86 -13.99 -4.68
C PRO A 575 15.72 -13.29 -3.94
N LEU A 576 15.47 -12.01 -4.24
CA LEU A 576 14.48 -11.17 -3.55
C LEU A 576 13.09 -11.21 -4.20
N GLU A 577 12.96 -11.70 -5.44
CA GLU A 577 11.69 -11.68 -6.19
C GLU A 577 10.48 -12.20 -5.39
N PRO A 578 10.56 -13.29 -4.59
CA PRO A 578 9.40 -13.76 -3.83
C PRO A 578 8.90 -12.80 -2.74
N LEU A 579 9.68 -11.78 -2.40
CA LEU A 579 9.36 -10.78 -1.35
C LEU A 579 8.97 -9.41 -1.94
N LEU A 580 9.16 -9.24 -3.26
CA LEU A 580 8.90 -7.99 -3.96
C LEU A 580 7.46 -7.87 -4.40
#